data_603e17ac534aa7949c50a2f52b49b35b
#
_entry.id   603e17ac534aa7949c50a2f52b49b35b
#
_cell.length_a   1.000
_cell.length_b   1.000
_cell.length_c   1.000
_cell.angle_alpha   90.00
_cell.angle_beta   90.00
_cell.angle_gamma   90.00
#
_symmetry.space_group_name_H-M   'P 1'
#
loop_
_entity.id
_entity.type
_entity.pdbx_description
1 polymer ?
#
loop_
_entity_poly.entity_id
_entity_poly.type
_entity_poly.pdbx_seq_one_letter_code
_entity_poly.pdbx_strand_id
1 'polypeptide(L)'
;MSFVRRLKNVFTSTAAPSEAPGIVYAPEIDGEPDPGEVVWGWVPYEDDPSQGKDRPVILLARGTGELDGQWLALMLTSKDHDRDAAEEERWGRYWMDVGSGGWDREGRPSEVRLDRLLVLDDSAIRREGAALDEAIFDAVVAEARKHHALP
;
A
#
# COMPACT_ATOMS: atom_id res chain seq x y z
N MET A 1 16.41 -8.86 -8.37
CA MET A 1 16.56 -8.17 -8.52
C MET A 1 15.77 -7.60 -8.13
N SER A 2 16.48 -8.14 -8.21
CA SER A 2 16.58 -7.63 -8.27
C SER A 2 16.15 -7.31 -7.89
N PHE A 3 16.53 -7.52 -7.15
CA PHE A 3 16.87 -7.11 -7.15
C PHE A 3 16.54 -7.31 -6.83
N VAL A 4 17.25 -8.14 -6.49
CA VAL A 4 17.51 -7.89 -6.56
C VAL A 4 17.23 -7.96 -6.55
N ARG A 5 17.60 -8.23 -6.34
CA ARG A 5 17.83 -7.94 -6.57
C ARG A 5 17.93 -7.85 -6.68
N ARG A 6 18.22 -8.22 -6.28
CA ARG A 6 18.59 -7.77 -6.49
C ARG A 6 18.73 -7.64 -6.72
N LEU A 7 19.08 -8.24 -6.50
CA LEU A 7 19.42 -7.66 -6.80
C LEU A 7 19.44 -7.84 -7.11
N LYS A 8 19.98 -8.10 -6.89
CA LYS A 8 20.25 -7.75 -7.26
C LYS A 8 20.36 -7.50 -7.66
N ASN A 9 20.87 -8.10 -7.43
CA ASN A 9 21.16 -7.35 -7.91
C ASN A 9 21.35 -7.12 -8.21
N VAL A 10 21.98 -7.47 -8.15
CA VAL A 10 22.50 -6.73 -8.48
C VAL A 10 22.66 -6.64 -8.80
N PHE A 11 23.28 -6.46 -9.03
CA PHE A 11 23.69 -5.65 -9.54
C PHE A 11 23.90 -5.43 -10.01
N THR A 12 24.36 -5.78 -9.91
CA THR A 12 24.84 -5.14 -10.45
C THR A 12 24.89 -4.49 -10.73
N SER A 13 25.31 -4.24 -10.98
CA SER A 13 25.49 -3.25 -11.42
C SER A 13 25.38 -2.48 -11.52
N THR A 14 25.73 -2.25 -11.59
CA THR A 14 25.65 -1.35 -12.00
C THR A 14 25.20 -0.62 -11.92
N ALA A 15 25.19 -0.17 -11.98
CA ALA A 15 24.64 0.65 -12.10
C ALA A 15 24.23 1.24 -11.74
N ALA A 16 24.11 1.73 -11.75
CA ALA A 16 23.58 2.41 -11.49
C ALA A 16 22.82 2.83 -11.22
N PRO A 17 22.58 2.95 -11.04
CA PRO A 17 21.61 3.39 -10.86
C PRO A 17 21.12 4.28 -10.44
N SER A 18 20.81 4.57 -10.78
CA SER A 18 20.25 5.40 -10.42
C SER A 18 19.49 5.49 -9.76
N GLU A 19 19.47 5.62 -9.32
CA GLU A 19 18.62 5.57 -8.83
C GLU A 19 17.64 6.40 -8.54
N ALA A 20 16.78 6.55 -9.32
CA ALA A 20 15.57 7.18 -8.94
C ALA A 20 15.00 6.40 -7.78
N PRO A 21 14.63 7.07 -6.71
CA PRO A 21 14.04 6.36 -5.60
C PRO A 21 12.72 5.79 -6.09
N GLY A 22 12.65 4.51 -6.24
CA GLY A 22 11.42 3.81 -6.49
C GLY A 22 10.78 3.41 -5.19
N ILE A 23 9.70 2.67 -5.29
CA ILE A 23 9.06 2.07 -4.11
C ILE A 23 9.88 0.83 -3.74
N VAL A 24 10.30 0.77 -2.47
CA VAL A 24 11.15 -0.31 -1.97
C VAL A 24 10.39 -1.07 -0.89
N TYR A 25 10.26 -2.38 -1.05
CA TYR A 25 9.67 -3.25 -0.03
C TYR A 25 10.70 -3.45 1.08
N ALA A 26 10.41 -2.96 2.27
CA ALA A 26 11.38 -3.01 3.37
C ALA A 26 10.72 -3.08 4.75
N PRO A 27 9.77 -4.02 4.98
CA PRO A 27 9.11 -4.10 6.29
C PRO A 27 10.09 -4.64 7.33
N GLU A 28 10.09 -4.02 8.51
CA GLU A 28 10.87 -4.48 9.64
C GLU A 28 10.00 -4.42 10.88
N ILE A 29 10.17 -5.39 11.78
CA ILE A 29 9.42 -5.40 13.03
C ILE A 29 10.23 -4.61 14.05
N ASP A 30 10.10 -3.29 14.03
CA ASP A 30 10.91 -2.40 14.86
C ASP A 30 10.08 -1.32 15.56
N GLY A 31 8.75 -1.39 15.45
CA GLY A 31 7.88 -0.40 16.07
C GLY A 31 7.68 0.85 15.22
N GLU A 32 8.33 0.94 14.07
CA GLU A 32 8.22 2.06 13.15
C GLU A 32 7.56 1.60 11.86
N PRO A 33 6.71 2.42 11.24
CA PRO A 33 6.09 2.02 9.97
C PRO A 33 7.11 2.02 8.84
N ASP A 34 7.01 1.00 7.98
CA ASP A 34 7.90 0.81 6.83
C ASP A 34 7.11 0.45 5.57
N PRO A 35 7.67 0.73 4.38
CA PRO A 35 7.01 0.31 3.12
C PRO A 35 6.82 -1.20 3.08
N GLY A 36 5.63 -1.63 2.72
CA GLY A 36 5.28 -3.05 2.67
C GLY A 36 4.54 -3.55 3.90
N GLU A 37 4.37 -2.69 4.90
CA GLU A 37 3.59 -3.04 6.08
C GLU A 37 2.15 -2.61 5.93
N VAL A 38 1.25 -3.46 6.42
CA VAL A 38 -0.15 -3.11 6.59
C VAL A 38 -0.31 -2.62 8.03
N VAL A 39 -0.77 -1.40 8.17
CA VAL A 39 -0.99 -0.78 9.48
C VAL A 39 -2.45 -0.35 9.58
N TRP A 40 -2.91 -0.08 10.79
CA TRP A 40 -4.25 0.48 10.98
C TRP A 40 -4.14 1.99 11.06
N GLY A 41 -4.94 2.67 10.26
CA GLY A 41 -4.93 4.13 10.24
C GLY A 41 -6.31 4.70 10.00
N TRP A 42 -6.45 5.98 10.35
CA TRP A 42 -7.70 6.70 10.15
C TRP A 42 -7.84 7.03 8.66
N VAL A 43 -8.92 6.57 8.04
CA VAL A 43 -9.21 6.82 6.63
C VAL A 43 -10.50 7.62 6.53
N PRO A 44 -10.43 8.86 6.02
CA PRO A 44 -11.65 9.67 5.83
C PRO A 44 -12.58 9.02 4.82
N TYR A 45 -13.88 9.18 5.00
CA TYR A 45 -14.84 8.73 4.01
C TYR A 45 -14.70 9.58 2.75
N GLU A 46 -14.83 8.95 1.60
CA GLU A 46 -14.67 9.63 0.33
C GLU A 46 -15.74 10.69 0.10
N ASP A 47 -16.96 10.40 0.53
CA ASP A 47 -18.10 11.30 0.34
C ASP A 47 -18.30 12.29 1.49
N ASP A 48 -17.57 12.10 2.60
CA ASP A 48 -17.65 13.02 3.74
C ASP A 48 -16.31 12.98 4.51
N PRO A 49 -15.30 13.74 4.05
CA PRO A 49 -13.98 13.69 4.68
C PRO A 49 -13.93 14.20 6.13
N SER A 50 -15.01 14.81 6.64
CA SER A 50 -15.05 15.19 8.05
C SER A 50 -15.27 13.99 8.95
N GLN A 51 -15.62 12.84 8.37
CA GLN A 51 -15.83 11.60 9.09
C GLN A 51 -14.96 10.52 8.45
N GLY A 52 -14.81 9.40 9.14
CA GLY A 52 -14.02 8.30 8.65
C GLY A 52 -14.01 7.17 9.65
N LYS A 53 -13.11 6.24 9.47
CA LYS A 53 -12.91 5.16 10.43
C LYS A 53 -11.53 4.56 10.28
N ASP A 54 -11.09 3.82 11.29
CA ASP A 54 -9.84 3.09 11.21
C ASP A 54 -10.00 1.94 10.23
N ARG A 55 -9.03 1.79 9.34
CA ARG A 55 -8.96 0.70 8.38
C ARG A 55 -7.52 0.23 8.25
N PRO A 56 -7.31 -1.02 7.85
CA PRO A 56 -5.96 -1.41 7.45
C PRO A 56 -5.58 -0.68 6.17
N VAL A 57 -4.34 -0.22 6.10
CA VAL A 57 -3.79 0.42 4.90
C VAL A 57 -2.43 -0.19 4.62
N ILE A 58 -2.11 -0.37 3.34
CA ILE A 58 -0.77 -0.80 2.95
C ILE A 58 0.08 0.44 2.69
N LEU A 59 1.22 0.52 3.35
CA LEU A 59 2.15 1.63 3.18
C LEU A 59 3.02 1.35 1.97
N LEU A 60 3.02 2.28 1.01
CA LEU A 60 3.77 2.12 -0.23
C LEU A 60 5.12 2.81 -0.18
N ALA A 61 5.14 4.06 0.26
CA ALA A 61 6.37 4.86 0.25
C ALA A 61 6.13 6.16 1.00
N ARG A 62 7.20 6.80 1.43
CA ARG A 62 7.15 8.18 1.91
C ARG A 62 6.93 9.09 0.71
N GLY A 63 6.17 10.14 0.89
CA GLY A 63 5.99 11.16 -0.12
C GLY A 63 7.23 12.01 -0.27
N THR A 64 7.28 12.78 -1.34
CA THR A 64 8.39 13.69 -1.61
C THR A 64 7.83 15.07 -1.93
N GLY A 65 8.71 16.08 -1.95
CA GLY A 65 8.29 17.44 -2.23
C GLY A 65 7.29 17.95 -1.20
N GLU A 66 6.13 18.36 -1.66
CA GLU A 66 5.09 18.86 -0.77
C GLU A 66 4.53 17.80 0.14
N LEU A 67 4.72 16.53 -0.18
CA LEU A 67 4.25 15.41 0.61
C LEU A 67 5.34 14.82 1.49
N ASP A 68 6.48 15.49 1.59
CA ASP A 68 7.60 15.00 2.39
C ASP A 68 7.15 14.76 3.84
N GLY A 69 7.55 13.64 4.39
CA GLY A 69 7.18 13.25 5.73
C GLY A 69 5.84 12.52 5.86
N GLN A 70 5.07 12.47 4.77
CA GLN A 70 3.78 11.76 4.77
C GLN A 70 3.92 10.41 4.09
N TRP A 71 2.92 9.55 4.31
CA TRP A 71 2.88 8.22 3.71
C TRP A 71 1.90 8.18 2.54
N LEU A 72 2.34 7.56 1.45
CA LEU A 72 1.45 7.17 0.36
C LEU A 72 0.95 5.77 0.65
N ALA A 73 -0.37 5.58 0.63
CA ALA A 73 -0.96 4.34 1.09
C ALA A 73 -2.24 4.02 0.34
N LEU A 74 -2.67 2.77 0.43
CA LEU A 74 -3.94 2.31 -0.14
C LEU A 74 -4.70 1.58 0.95
N MET A 75 -6.02 1.75 0.99
CA MET A 75 -6.83 1.11 2.02
C MET A 75 -7.17 -0.33 1.65
N LEU A 76 -7.32 -1.15 2.68
CA LEU A 76 -7.79 -2.51 2.54
C LEU A 76 -9.18 -2.64 3.18
N THR A 77 -9.91 -3.66 2.74
CA THR A 77 -11.18 -4.01 3.35
C THR A 77 -11.35 -5.52 3.32
N SER A 78 -12.09 -6.06 4.30
CA SER A 78 -12.45 -7.48 4.29
C SER A 78 -13.76 -7.73 3.53
N LYS A 79 -14.39 -6.68 3.02
CA LYS A 79 -15.60 -6.83 2.21
C LYS A 79 -15.24 -7.30 0.82
N ASP A 80 -15.92 -8.34 0.35
CA ASP A 80 -15.69 -8.91 -0.97
C ASP A 80 -16.42 -8.09 -2.04
N HIS A 81 -15.68 -7.61 -3.03
CA HIS A 81 -16.24 -6.83 -4.15
C HIS A 81 -16.19 -7.59 -5.47
N ASP A 82 -15.81 -8.88 -5.44
CA ASP A 82 -15.68 -9.67 -6.67
C ASP A 82 -16.99 -9.82 -7.40
N ARG A 83 -18.10 -9.95 -6.67
CA ARG A 83 -19.42 -10.11 -7.27
C ARG A 83 -19.84 -8.88 -8.07
N ASP A 84 -19.37 -7.72 -7.64
CA ASP A 84 -19.82 -6.45 -8.21
C ASP A 84 -18.69 -5.75 -8.95
N ALA A 85 -17.66 -6.51 -9.40
CA ALA A 85 -16.47 -5.92 -10.00
C ALA A 85 -16.82 -4.98 -11.16
N ALA A 86 -17.73 -5.38 -12.06
CA ALA A 86 -18.12 -4.55 -13.20
C ALA A 86 -18.84 -3.28 -12.74
N GLU A 87 -19.67 -3.39 -11.71
CA GLU A 87 -20.39 -2.26 -11.14
C GLU A 87 -19.38 -1.30 -10.48
N GLU A 88 -18.43 -1.85 -9.70
CA GLU A 88 -17.42 -1.04 -9.05
C GLU A 88 -16.57 -0.29 -10.07
N GLU A 89 -16.18 -0.96 -11.16
CA GLU A 89 -15.38 -0.31 -12.22
C GLU A 89 -16.15 0.82 -12.90
N ARG A 90 -17.47 0.69 -13.06
CA ARG A 90 -18.26 1.77 -13.63
C ARG A 90 -18.25 3.03 -12.76
N TRP A 91 -18.05 2.85 -11.44
CA TRP A 91 -17.93 3.96 -10.50
C TRP A 91 -16.48 4.35 -10.28
N GLY A 92 -15.54 3.78 -11.05
CA GLY A 92 -14.13 4.10 -10.95
C GLY A 92 -13.44 3.46 -9.74
N ARG A 93 -14.03 2.43 -9.16
CA ARG A 93 -13.44 1.74 -8.00
C ARG A 93 -12.85 0.41 -8.44
N TYR A 94 -11.57 0.22 -8.17
CA TYR A 94 -10.81 -0.95 -8.60
C TYR A 94 -10.24 -1.65 -7.36
N TRP A 95 -10.53 -2.92 -7.23
CA TRP A 95 -10.16 -3.74 -6.07
C TRP A 95 -9.28 -4.90 -6.51
N MET A 96 -8.36 -5.30 -5.62
CA MET A 96 -7.47 -6.43 -5.87
C MET A 96 -7.34 -7.27 -4.61
N ASP A 97 -7.48 -8.59 -4.75
CA ASP A 97 -7.32 -9.51 -3.63
C ASP A 97 -5.86 -9.53 -3.16
N VAL A 98 -5.64 -9.44 -1.86
CA VAL A 98 -4.30 -9.52 -1.28
C VAL A 98 -4.19 -10.63 -0.25
N GLY A 99 -5.24 -11.43 -0.07
CA GLY A 99 -5.23 -12.53 0.87
C GLY A 99 -5.40 -12.07 2.31
N SER A 100 -5.10 -12.94 3.24
CA SER A 100 -5.21 -12.64 4.66
C SER A 100 -3.82 -12.51 5.28
N GLY A 101 -3.77 -11.89 6.46
CA GLY A 101 -2.52 -11.74 7.18
C GLY A 101 -2.75 -11.24 8.59
N GLY A 102 -1.66 -10.98 9.30
CA GLY A 102 -1.69 -10.62 10.70
C GLY A 102 -2.37 -9.30 11.03
N TRP A 103 -2.70 -8.51 10.03
CA TRP A 103 -3.42 -7.25 10.26
C TRP A 103 -4.90 -7.48 10.60
N ASP A 104 -5.44 -8.65 10.26
CA ASP A 104 -6.82 -8.99 10.61
C ASP A 104 -6.80 -10.13 11.60
N ARG A 105 -7.23 -9.83 12.82
CA ARG A 105 -7.21 -10.79 13.92
C ARG A 105 -8.03 -12.05 13.61
N GLU A 106 -9.07 -11.91 12.79
CA GLU A 106 -9.92 -13.04 12.41
C GLU A 106 -9.42 -13.77 11.18
N GLY A 107 -8.32 -13.31 10.57
CA GLY A 107 -7.75 -13.97 9.41
C GLY A 107 -8.60 -13.86 8.14
N ARG A 108 -9.47 -12.87 8.06
CA ARG A 108 -10.33 -12.71 6.89
C ARG A 108 -9.51 -12.23 5.69
N PRO A 109 -9.82 -12.73 4.47
CA PRO A 109 -9.17 -12.20 3.28
C PRO A 109 -9.51 -10.73 3.08
N SER A 110 -8.55 -9.99 2.55
CA SER A 110 -8.70 -8.57 2.31
C SER A 110 -8.54 -8.24 0.84
N GLU A 111 -9.13 -7.11 0.44
CA GLU A 111 -8.93 -6.52 -0.87
C GLU A 111 -8.34 -5.13 -0.68
N VAL A 112 -7.49 -4.72 -1.62
CA VAL A 112 -6.93 -3.37 -1.63
C VAL A 112 -7.63 -2.55 -2.69
N ARG A 113 -7.92 -1.29 -2.37
CA ARG A 113 -8.49 -0.36 -3.34
C ARG A 113 -7.37 0.36 -4.07
N LEU A 114 -7.33 0.19 -5.38
CA LEU A 114 -6.21 0.66 -6.21
C LEU A 114 -6.36 2.09 -6.70
N ASP A 115 -7.59 2.57 -6.86
CA ASP A 115 -7.86 3.85 -7.51
C ASP A 115 -7.82 5.06 -6.57
N ARG A 116 -7.74 4.83 -5.26
CA ARG A 116 -7.76 5.92 -4.28
C ARG A 116 -6.45 5.95 -3.50
N LEU A 117 -5.58 6.88 -3.85
CA LEU A 117 -4.32 7.05 -3.13
C LEU A 117 -4.57 7.89 -1.88
N LEU A 118 -4.14 7.36 -0.75
CA LEU A 118 -4.24 8.05 0.53
C LEU A 118 -2.90 8.70 0.85
N VAL A 119 -2.96 9.88 1.45
CA VAL A 119 -1.78 10.57 1.96
C VAL A 119 -2.00 10.71 3.47
N LEU A 120 -1.16 10.05 4.26
CA LEU A 120 -1.35 9.95 5.70
C LEU A 120 -0.15 10.51 6.45
N ASP A 121 -0.45 11.29 7.49
CA ASP A 121 0.57 11.69 8.46
C ASP A 121 0.86 10.52 9.40
N ASP A 122 2.03 10.53 10.03
CA ASP A 122 2.34 9.53 11.05
C ASP A 122 1.28 9.52 12.15
N SER A 123 0.71 10.69 12.45
CA SER A 123 -0.32 10.79 13.50
C SER A 123 -1.61 10.05 13.15
N ALA A 124 -1.84 9.75 11.88
CA ALA A 124 -3.03 9.01 11.46
C ALA A 124 -2.86 7.50 11.66
N ILE A 125 -1.63 7.03 11.85
CA ILE A 125 -1.34 5.61 12.02
C ILE A 125 -1.59 5.24 13.48
N ARG A 126 -2.50 4.28 13.69
CA ARG A 126 -2.94 3.89 15.03
C ARG A 126 -2.15 2.75 15.62
N ARG A 127 -1.79 1.78 14.78
CA ARG A 127 -1.02 0.62 15.24
C ARG A 127 -0.48 -0.13 14.04
N GLU A 128 0.59 -0.87 14.29
CA GLU A 128 1.14 -1.76 13.29
C GLU A 128 0.24 -2.97 13.11
N GLY A 129 0.29 -3.54 11.93
CA GLY A 129 -0.36 -4.78 11.62
C GLY A 129 0.67 -5.85 11.32
N ALA A 130 0.97 -6.06 10.03
CA ALA A 130 1.89 -7.10 9.60
C ALA A 130 2.45 -6.77 8.24
N ALA A 131 3.57 -7.41 7.88
CA ALA A 131 4.12 -7.27 6.54
C ALA A 131 3.22 -7.96 5.53
N LEU A 132 3.01 -7.32 4.39
CA LEU A 132 2.39 -7.95 3.24
C LEU A 132 3.46 -8.78 2.54
N ASP A 133 3.08 -9.91 1.95
CA ASP A 133 4.01 -10.71 1.16
C ASP A 133 4.62 -9.87 0.04
N GLU A 134 5.93 -10.01 -0.19
CA GLU A 134 6.64 -9.16 -1.16
C GLU A 134 6.08 -9.28 -2.58
N ALA A 135 5.78 -10.51 -3.02
CA ALA A 135 5.24 -10.71 -4.36
C ALA A 135 3.88 -10.03 -4.51
N ILE A 136 3.07 -10.07 -3.47
CA ILE A 136 1.77 -9.40 -3.48
C ILE A 136 1.97 -7.89 -3.46
N PHE A 137 2.91 -7.40 -2.66
CA PHE A 137 3.23 -5.98 -2.62
C PHE A 137 3.64 -5.47 -4.00
N ASP A 138 4.53 -6.21 -4.68
CA ASP A 138 4.98 -5.83 -6.02
C ASP A 138 3.81 -5.77 -7.00
N ALA A 139 2.90 -6.73 -6.91
CA ALA A 139 1.71 -6.74 -7.77
C ALA A 139 0.79 -5.56 -7.47
N VAL A 140 0.61 -5.22 -6.19
CA VAL A 140 -0.19 -4.07 -5.80
C VAL A 140 0.40 -2.78 -6.37
N VAL A 141 1.72 -2.60 -6.23
CA VAL A 141 2.40 -1.42 -6.74
C VAL A 141 2.22 -1.31 -8.26
N ALA A 142 2.40 -2.44 -8.97
CA ALA A 142 2.27 -2.46 -10.43
C ALA A 142 0.87 -2.04 -10.86
N GLU A 143 -0.16 -2.56 -10.16
CA GLU A 143 -1.54 -2.19 -10.48
C GLU A 143 -1.86 -0.76 -10.10
N ALA A 144 -1.36 -0.30 -8.95
CA ALA A 144 -1.61 1.07 -8.49
C ALA A 144 -0.99 2.10 -9.43
N ARG A 145 0.16 1.76 -10.06
CA ARG A 145 0.81 2.69 -11.01
C ARG A 145 -0.04 2.95 -12.24
N LYS A 146 -1.03 2.12 -12.52
CA LYS A 146 -1.97 2.36 -13.61
C LYS A 146 -2.94 3.50 -13.30
N HIS A 147 -3.06 3.84 -12.02
CA HIS A 147 -4.01 4.85 -11.55
C HIS A 147 -3.34 6.11 -11.02
N HIS A 148 -2.07 6.01 -10.59
CA HIS A 148 -1.40 7.11 -9.90
C HIS A 148 0.05 7.22 -10.34
N ALA A 149 0.54 8.47 -10.33
CA ALA A 149 1.97 8.72 -10.50
C ALA A 149 2.66 8.43 -9.16
N LEU A 150 3.39 7.34 -9.08
CA LEU A 150 4.09 6.91 -7.87
C LEU A 150 5.59 6.99 -8.06
N PRO A 151 6.36 7.10 -6.97
CA PRO A 151 7.83 7.11 -7.06
C PRO A 151 8.39 5.91 -7.79
#